data_f24d1a5b0f2bc06310684c0bdb4a966f
#
_entry.id   f24d1a5b0f2bc06310684c0bdb4a966f
#
_cell.length_a   1.000
_cell.length_b   1.000
_cell.length_c   1.000
_cell.angle_alpha   90.00
_cell.angle_beta   90.00
_cell.angle_gamma   90.00
#
_symmetry.space_group_name_H-M   'P 1'
#
loop_
_entity.id
_entity.type
_entity.pdbx_description
1 polymer ?
#
loop_
_entity_poly.entity_id
_entity_poly.type
_entity_poly.pdbx_seq_one_letter_code
_entity_poly.pdbx_strand_id
1 'polypeptide(L)'
;MLIVAKDVSDLRVFTLAEVYDLYTLDEGQDFYGFLSQDFFPDGICCVWEESGRYVAALRLQRWRDGYLLEGLQTHREHRGKGYATRLVSAALEALKMEKVYSHISRENSPSIALHTACGFHKILDYATYLDGSVHPDSDTYVYENPRC
;
A
#
# COMPACT_ATOMS: atom_id res chain seq x y z
N MET A 1 6.28 -11.11 -9.29
CA MET A 1 5.29 -12.05 -8.71
C MET A 1 4.66 -11.44 -7.48
N LEU A 2 3.35 -11.46 -7.42
CA LEU A 2 2.61 -10.96 -6.27
C LEU A 2 2.72 -11.92 -5.07
N ILE A 3 3.04 -11.36 -3.90
CA ILE A 3 2.95 -12.06 -2.62
C ILE A 3 1.95 -11.31 -1.75
N VAL A 4 0.97 -12.05 -1.23
CA VAL A 4 -0.04 -11.52 -0.30
C VAL A 4 0.27 -12.08 1.08
N ALA A 5 0.59 -11.21 2.02
CA ALA A 5 0.95 -11.61 3.38
C ALA A 5 -0.12 -11.20 4.36
N LYS A 6 -0.52 -12.13 5.22
CA LYS A 6 -1.46 -11.90 6.33
C LYS A 6 -0.83 -12.13 7.69
N ASP A 7 0.45 -12.48 7.70
CA ASP A 7 1.25 -12.70 8.88
C ASP A 7 2.69 -12.30 8.59
N VAL A 8 3.41 -11.87 9.62
CA VAL A 8 4.80 -11.45 9.45
C VAL A 8 5.70 -12.60 8.97
N SER A 9 5.34 -13.84 9.27
CA SER A 9 6.09 -15.03 8.81
C SER A 9 5.98 -15.25 7.30
N ASP A 10 5.01 -14.62 6.63
CA ASP A 10 4.87 -14.71 5.17
C ASP A 10 5.89 -13.83 4.45
N LEU A 11 6.62 -13.00 5.18
CA LEU A 11 7.50 -11.98 4.61
C LEU A 11 8.95 -12.13 5.09
N ARG A 12 9.87 -11.73 4.23
CA ARG A 12 11.24 -11.44 4.62
C ARG A 12 11.29 -9.97 5.03
N VAL A 13 11.13 -9.70 6.33
CA VAL A 13 10.88 -8.34 6.84
C VAL A 13 12.02 -7.38 6.51
N PHE A 14 13.29 -7.84 6.60
CA PHE A 14 14.41 -6.96 6.28
C PHE A 14 14.46 -6.60 4.79
N THR A 15 14.08 -7.52 3.91
CA THR A 15 13.95 -7.23 2.48
C THR A 15 12.82 -6.25 2.21
N LEU A 16 11.71 -6.40 2.93
CA LEU A 16 10.61 -5.44 2.85
C LEU A 16 11.03 -4.06 3.36
N ALA A 17 11.81 -4.01 4.44
CA ALA A 17 12.30 -2.75 4.99
C ALA A 17 13.17 -1.98 3.98
N GLU A 18 13.89 -2.67 3.11
CA GLU A 18 14.67 -2.02 2.04
C GLU A 18 13.78 -1.25 1.06
N VAL A 19 12.58 -1.75 0.78
CA VAL A 19 11.62 -1.04 -0.08
C VAL A 19 11.25 0.30 0.52
N TYR A 20 11.14 0.38 1.84
CA TYR A 20 10.79 1.58 2.58
C TYR A 20 11.99 2.43 3.01
N ASP A 21 13.18 2.09 2.56
CA ASP A 21 14.41 2.85 2.88
C ASP A 21 14.79 2.80 4.37
N LEU A 22 14.51 1.69 5.03
CA LEU A 22 14.81 1.47 6.44
C LEU A 22 16.11 0.66 6.56
N TYR A 23 17.23 1.35 6.70
CA TYR A 23 18.55 0.70 6.58
C TYR A 23 19.19 0.27 7.88
N THR A 24 18.78 0.82 9.01
CA THR A 24 19.40 0.45 10.28
C THR A 24 18.71 -0.77 10.88
N LEU A 25 19.47 -1.53 11.70
CA LEU A 25 18.93 -2.68 12.41
C LEU A 25 17.78 -2.26 13.34
N ASP A 26 17.93 -1.11 14.02
CA ASP A 26 16.90 -0.61 14.92
C ASP A 26 15.62 -0.28 14.15
N GLU A 27 15.72 0.37 13.00
CA GLU A 27 14.57 0.66 12.15
C GLU A 27 13.90 -0.62 11.67
N GLY A 28 14.68 -1.64 11.31
CA GLY A 28 14.16 -2.94 10.92
C GLY A 28 13.41 -3.64 12.05
N GLN A 29 13.89 -3.51 13.29
CA GLN A 29 13.23 -4.05 14.47
C GLN A 29 11.94 -3.31 14.79
N ASP A 30 11.96 -1.98 14.71
CA ASP A 30 10.76 -1.15 14.91
C ASP A 30 9.70 -1.47 13.86
N PHE A 31 10.11 -1.66 12.62
CA PHE A 31 9.21 -2.02 11.53
C PHE A 31 8.63 -3.42 11.72
N TYR A 32 9.46 -4.38 12.14
CA TYR A 32 8.99 -5.73 12.49
C TYR A 32 7.95 -5.68 13.61
N GLY A 33 8.24 -4.92 14.68
CA GLY A 33 7.31 -4.73 15.79
C GLY A 33 5.99 -4.13 15.35
N PHE A 34 6.03 -3.10 14.52
CA PHE A 34 4.84 -2.50 13.94
C PHE A 34 4.01 -3.54 13.16
N LEU A 35 4.65 -4.29 12.26
CA LEU A 35 3.94 -5.28 11.45
C LEU A 35 3.31 -6.37 12.32
N SER A 36 4.07 -6.92 13.27
CA SER A 36 3.61 -8.07 14.05
C SER A 36 2.57 -7.71 15.12
N GLN A 37 2.67 -6.53 15.73
CA GLN A 37 1.85 -6.15 16.87
C GLN A 37 0.69 -5.23 16.50
N ASP A 38 0.94 -4.27 15.59
CA ASP A 38 -0.03 -3.23 15.30
C ASP A 38 -0.75 -3.41 13.96
N PHE A 39 -0.09 -4.04 12.99
CA PHE A 39 -0.63 -4.13 11.63
C PHE A 39 -1.29 -5.49 11.34
N PHE A 40 -0.54 -6.58 11.48
CA PHE A 40 -1.00 -7.89 11.01
C PHE A 40 -2.17 -8.52 11.77
N PRO A 41 -2.55 -8.13 12.98
CA PRO A 41 -3.81 -8.66 13.48
C PRO A 41 -4.97 -8.48 12.50
N ASP A 42 -5.00 -7.38 11.74
CA ASP A 42 -6.09 -7.06 10.82
C ASP A 42 -5.66 -6.67 9.40
N GLY A 43 -4.38 -6.42 9.18
CA GLY A 43 -3.86 -5.88 7.93
C GLY A 43 -3.43 -6.93 6.93
N ILE A 44 -3.30 -6.49 5.66
CA ILE A 44 -2.76 -7.31 4.56
C ILE A 44 -1.61 -6.53 3.94
N CYS A 45 -0.47 -7.18 3.77
CA CYS A 45 0.66 -6.60 3.07
C CYS A 45 0.84 -7.30 1.73
N CYS A 46 0.95 -6.52 0.66
CA CYS A 46 1.21 -7.04 -0.68
C CYS A 46 2.57 -6.55 -1.14
N VAL A 47 3.37 -7.45 -1.70
CA VAL A 47 4.66 -7.12 -2.27
C VAL A 47 4.79 -7.69 -3.67
N TRP A 48 5.58 -7.03 -4.49
CA TRP A 48 5.97 -7.55 -5.80
C TRP A 48 7.42 -8.02 -5.74
N GLU A 49 7.62 -9.31 -6.03
CA GLU A 49 8.95 -9.93 -6.03
C GLU A 49 9.44 -10.12 -7.45
N GLU A 50 10.69 -9.68 -7.69
CA GLU A 50 11.43 -9.91 -8.94
C GLU A 50 12.80 -10.45 -8.60
N SER A 51 13.16 -11.61 -9.19
CA SER A 51 14.47 -12.22 -9.02
C SER A 51 14.91 -12.38 -7.56
N GLY A 52 13.98 -12.76 -6.71
CA GLY A 52 14.23 -13.00 -5.28
C GLY A 52 14.28 -11.74 -4.41
N ARG A 53 13.94 -10.58 -4.96
CA ARG A 53 13.92 -9.30 -4.22
C ARG A 53 12.54 -8.68 -4.24
N TYR A 54 12.18 -8.01 -3.16
CA TYR A 54 10.97 -7.19 -3.13
C TYR A 54 11.29 -5.85 -3.79
N VAL A 55 10.53 -5.49 -4.81
CA VAL A 55 10.74 -4.25 -5.56
C VAL A 55 9.65 -3.21 -5.31
N ALA A 56 8.49 -3.63 -4.83
CA ALA A 56 7.41 -2.72 -4.47
C ALA A 56 6.56 -3.34 -3.36
N ALA A 57 5.91 -2.49 -2.58
CA ALA A 57 5.08 -2.94 -1.46
C ALA A 57 3.93 -1.98 -1.22
N LEU A 58 2.85 -2.51 -0.66
CA LEU A 58 1.73 -1.72 -0.14
C LEU A 58 1.13 -2.44 1.06
N ARG A 59 0.37 -1.68 1.85
CA ARG A 59 -0.37 -2.22 2.98
C ARG A 59 -1.84 -1.88 2.82
N LEU A 60 -2.71 -2.81 3.22
CA LEU A 60 -4.15 -2.63 3.23
C LEU A 60 -4.64 -2.83 4.66
N GLN A 61 -5.36 -1.83 5.17
CA GLN A 61 -5.90 -1.86 6.52
C GLN A 61 -7.41 -1.64 6.45
N ARG A 62 -8.17 -2.31 7.31
CA ARG A 62 -9.60 -2.10 7.36
C ARG A 62 -9.91 -0.66 7.67
N TRP A 63 -10.82 -0.06 6.88
CA TRP A 63 -11.19 1.33 6.99
C TRP A 63 -12.59 1.54 6.40
N ARG A 64 -13.49 2.09 7.21
CA ARG A 64 -14.89 2.27 6.82
C ARG A 64 -15.50 0.96 6.31
N ASP A 65 -16.11 0.97 5.13
CA ASP A 65 -16.75 -0.19 4.49
C ASP A 65 -15.82 -0.97 3.55
N GLY A 66 -14.52 -0.76 3.67
CA GLY A 66 -13.54 -1.41 2.80
C GLY A 66 -12.16 -1.44 3.44
N TYR A 67 -11.16 -1.11 2.64
CA TYR A 67 -9.76 -1.08 3.04
C TYR A 67 -9.12 0.24 2.66
N LEU A 68 -8.14 0.67 3.44
CA LEU A 68 -7.29 1.81 3.11
C LEU A 68 -5.95 1.29 2.62
N LEU A 69 -5.57 1.69 1.40
CA LEU A 69 -4.26 1.41 0.84
C LEU A 69 -3.27 2.44 1.38
N GLU A 70 -2.22 1.94 2.00
CA GLU A 70 -1.19 2.76 2.62
C GLU A 70 0.20 2.26 2.26
N GLY A 71 1.20 3.12 2.42
CA GLY A 71 2.59 2.74 2.30
C GLY A 71 2.97 2.17 0.93
N LEU A 72 2.31 2.63 -0.14
CA LEU A 72 2.69 2.23 -1.48
C LEU A 72 4.05 2.82 -1.81
N GLN A 73 5.03 1.95 -2.05
CA GLN A 73 6.41 2.37 -2.29
C GLN A 73 7.07 1.41 -3.26
N THR A 74 7.92 1.96 -4.12
CA THR A 74 8.82 1.19 -4.98
C THR A 74 10.25 1.37 -4.49
N HIS A 75 11.00 0.26 -4.42
CA HIS A 75 12.43 0.30 -4.09
C HIS A 75 13.12 1.31 -5.01
N ARG A 76 13.93 2.19 -4.43
CA ARG A 76 14.54 3.32 -5.16
C ARG A 76 15.30 2.90 -6.43
N GLU A 77 15.91 1.72 -6.44
CA GLU A 77 16.66 1.20 -7.59
C GLU A 77 15.75 0.66 -8.69
N HIS A 78 14.46 0.54 -8.44
CA HIS A 78 13.49 -0.07 -9.36
C HIS A 78 12.37 0.89 -9.77
N ARG A 79 12.49 2.17 -9.43
CA ARG A 79 11.49 3.19 -9.80
C ARG A 79 11.49 3.46 -11.30
N GLY A 80 10.34 3.90 -11.82
CA GLY A 80 10.19 4.22 -13.23
C GLY A 80 10.00 3.02 -14.14
N LYS A 81 9.77 1.83 -13.59
CA LYS A 81 9.60 0.59 -14.36
C LYS A 81 8.18 0.02 -14.30
N GLY A 82 7.25 0.73 -13.66
CA GLY A 82 5.86 0.31 -13.58
C GLY A 82 5.52 -0.74 -12.52
N TYR A 83 6.42 -1.03 -11.59
CA TYR A 83 6.17 -2.05 -10.57
C TYR A 83 5.05 -1.70 -9.61
N ALA A 84 4.93 -0.43 -9.21
CA ALA A 84 3.85 -0.01 -8.32
C ALA A 84 2.48 -0.20 -8.98
N THR A 85 2.35 0.15 -10.25
CA THR A 85 1.12 -0.06 -11.01
C THR A 85 0.78 -1.54 -11.12
N ARG A 86 1.76 -2.39 -11.42
CA ARG A 86 1.57 -3.85 -11.46
C ARG A 86 1.12 -4.39 -10.11
N LEU A 87 1.76 -3.94 -9.04
CA LEU A 87 1.43 -4.39 -7.69
C LEU A 87 -0.01 -4.04 -7.33
N VAL A 88 -0.40 -2.78 -7.52
CA VAL A 88 -1.77 -2.35 -7.19
C VAL A 88 -2.79 -3.12 -8.02
N SER A 89 -2.59 -3.21 -9.33
CA SER A 89 -3.51 -3.95 -10.21
C SER A 89 -3.63 -5.42 -9.83
N ALA A 90 -2.50 -6.08 -9.56
CA ALA A 90 -2.48 -7.48 -9.19
C ALA A 90 -3.14 -7.72 -7.83
N ALA A 91 -2.91 -6.83 -6.86
CA ALA A 91 -3.52 -6.93 -5.53
C ALA A 91 -5.04 -6.79 -5.61
N LEU A 92 -5.53 -5.79 -6.34
CA LEU A 92 -6.98 -5.58 -6.51
C LEU A 92 -7.63 -6.80 -7.17
N GLU A 93 -7.01 -7.36 -8.20
CA GLU A 93 -7.52 -8.55 -8.89
C GLU A 93 -7.51 -9.79 -7.99
N ALA A 94 -6.41 -10.03 -7.29
CA ALA A 94 -6.24 -11.23 -6.46
C ALA A 94 -7.14 -11.23 -5.24
N LEU A 95 -7.30 -10.08 -4.58
CA LEU A 95 -8.05 -9.97 -3.34
C LEU A 95 -9.55 -9.74 -3.55
N LYS A 96 -9.95 -9.28 -4.72
CA LYS A 96 -11.36 -9.05 -5.11
C LYS A 96 -12.13 -8.22 -4.08
N MET A 97 -11.46 -7.22 -3.50
CA MET A 97 -12.08 -6.34 -2.52
C MET A 97 -13.12 -5.45 -3.18
N GLU A 98 -14.25 -5.20 -2.48
CA GLU A 98 -15.32 -4.35 -3.01
C GLU A 98 -14.89 -2.91 -3.11
N LYS A 99 -14.27 -2.38 -2.05
CA LYS A 99 -13.83 -0.99 -1.99
C LYS A 99 -12.43 -0.88 -1.39
N VAL A 100 -11.60 -0.08 -2.04
CA VAL A 100 -10.28 0.29 -1.53
C VAL A 100 -10.15 1.80 -1.62
N TYR A 101 -9.84 2.42 -0.50
CA TYR A 101 -9.62 3.87 -0.40
C TYR A 101 -8.13 4.18 -0.41
N SER A 102 -7.78 5.37 -0.85
CA SER A 102 -6.40 5.86 -0.77
C SER A 102 -6.41 7.36 -0.54
N HIS A 103 -5.53 7.82 0.34
CA HIS A 103 -5.31 9.24 0.60
C HIS A 103 -4.09 9.69 -0.20
N ILE A 104 -4.29 10.65 -1.09
CA ILE A 104 -3.23 11.09 -2.00
C ILE A 104 -3.07 12.60 -1.90
N SER A 105 -1.82 13.04 -1.64
CA SER A 105 -1.49 14.47 -1.67
C SER A 105 -1.76 15.03 -3.07
N ARG A 106 -2.40 16.20 -3.13
CA ARG A 106 -2.69 16.87 -4.40
C ARG A 106 -1.44 17.18 -5.23
N GLU A 107 -0.29 17.27 -4.57
CA GLU A 107 0.98 17.54 -5.24
C GLU A 107 1.67 16.26 -5.74
N ASN A 108 1.18 15.10 -5.35
CA ASN A 108 1.78 13.82 -5.76
C ASN A 108 1.19 13.33 -7.09
N SER A 109 1.57 14.01 -8.17
CA SER A 109 1.08 13.70 -9.52
C SER A 109 1.36 12.25 -9.96
N PRO A 110 2.53 11.67 -9.70
CA PRO A 110 2.76 10.27 -10.05
C PRO A 110 1.80 9.29 -9.36
N SER A 111 1.50 9.51 -8.09
CA SER A 111 0.56 8.66 -7.35
C SER A 111 -0.87 8.83 -7.87
N ILE A 112 -1.28 10.07 -8.16
CA ILE A 112 -2.60 10.33 -8.74
C ILE A 112 -2.75 9.60 -10.08
N ALA A 113 -1.75 9.69 -10.95
CA ALA A 113 -1.76 9.03 -12.26
C ALA A 113 -1.83 7.51 -12.12
N LEU A 114 -1.06 6.94 -11.20
CA LEU A 114 -1.04 5.51 -10.93
C LEU A 114 -2.41 5.02 -10.45
N HIS A 115 -2.97 5.69 -9.45
CA HIS A 115 -4.26 5.30 -8.88
C HIS A 115 -5.37 5.44 -9.92
N THR A 116 -5.37 6.52 -10.69
CA THR A 116 -6.35 6.72 -11.76
C THR A 116 -6.25 5.61 -12.81
N ALA A 117 -5.05 5.23 -13.20
CA ALA A 117 -4.82 4.13 -14.14
C ALA A 117 -5.33 2.79 -13.60
N CYS A 118 -5.31 2.59 -12.28
CA CYS A 118 -5.80 1.37 -11.64
C CYS A 118 -7.30 1.41 -11.34
N GLY A 119 -8.01 2.46 -11.72
CA GLY A 119 -9.46 2.54 -11.56
C GLY A 119 -9.95 3.31 -10.34
N PHE A 120 -9.04 3.99 -9.63
CA PHE A 120 -9.44 4.87 -8.53
C PHE A 120 -9.96 6.19 -9.07
N HIS A 121 -10.91 6.78 -8.35
CA HIS A 121 -11.40 8.13 -8.63
C HIS A 121 -11.56 8.92 -7.33
N LYS A 122 -11.44 10.25 -7.43
CA LYS A 122 -11.55 11.14 -6.28
C LYS A 122 -13.00 11.26 -5.82
N ILE A 123 -13.21 11.19 -4.50
CA ILE A 123 -14.52 11.34 -3.88
C ILE A 123 -14.59 12.47 -2.85
N LEU A 124 -13.47 12.84 -2.25
CA LEU A 124 -13.40 13.90 -1.24
C LEU A 124 -12.17 14.77 -1.48
N ASP A 125 -12.32 16.08 -1.18
CA ASP A 125 -11.24 17.06 -1.28
C ASP A 125 -10.37 17.13 -0.01
N TYR A 126 -10.49 16.15 0.86
CA TYR A 126 -9.69 16.04 2.09
C TYR A 126 -9.51 14.57 2.44
N ALA A 127 -8.58 14.30 3.33
CA ALA A 127 -8.35 12.95 3.86
C ALA A 127 -8.67 12.93 5.35
N THR A 128 -9.28 11.84 5.81
CA THR A 128 -9.49 11.57 7.24
C THR A 128 -8.79 10.27 7.58
N TYR A 129 -7.95 10.29 8.63
CA TYR A 129 -7.18 9.13 9.05
C TYR A 129 -7.90 8.36 10.16
N LEU A 130 -7.31 7.22 10.56
CA LEU A 130 -7.91 6.34 11.58
C LEU A 130 -8.10 7.03 12.93
N ASP A 131 -7.25 7.99 13.26
CA ASP A 131 -7.35 8.76 14.49
C ASP A 131 -8.37 9.89 14.44
N GLY A 132 -9.08 10.04 13.31
CA GLY A 132 -10.06 11.11 13.10
C GLY A 132 -9.49 12.42 12.65
N SER A 133 -8.17 12.54 12.50
CA SER A 133 -7.56 13.79 12.02
C SER A 133 -7.90 14.04 10.57
N VAL A 134 -8.05 15.32 10.20
CA VAL A 134 -8.36 15.76 8.83
C VAL A 134 -7.12 16.39 8.22
N HIS A 135 -6.78 15.97 7.00
CA HIS A 135 -5.64 16.49 6.25
C HIS A 135 -6.16 17.17 4.97
N PRO A 136 -6.19 18.51 4.95
CA PRO A 136 -6.79 19.25 3.84
C PRO A 136 -5.93 19.27 2.57
N ASP A 137 -4.66 18.87 2.66
CA ASP A 137 -3.72 18.86 1.53
C ASP A 137 -3.77 17.57 0.72
N SER A 138 -4.55 16.59 1.17
CA SER A 138 -4.71 15.31 0.51
C SER A 138 -6.17 15.09 0.15
N ASP A 139 -6.39 14.39 -0.94
CA ASP A 139 -7.72 13.99 -1.38
C ASP A 139 -7.95 12.52 -1.10
N THR A 140 -9.21 12.11 -0.94
CA THR A 140 -9.59 10.71 -0.81
C THR A 140 -10.04 10.17 -2.15
N TYR A 141 -9.42 9.06 -2.56
CA TYR A 141 -9.76 8.32 -3.77
C TYR A 141 -10.36 6.97 -3.39
N VAL A 142 -11.19 6.42 -4.26
CA VAL A 142 -11.77 5.10 -4.05
C VAL A 142 -11.70 4.28 -5.33
N TYR A 143 -11.39 2.99 -5.14
CA TYR A 143 -11.61 1.94 -6.14
C TYR A 143 -12.82 1.13 -5.72
N GLU A 144 -13.76 0.93 -6.64
CA GLU A 144 -14.91 0.07 -6.43
C GLU A 144 -14.84 -1.07 -7.44
N ASN A 145 -14.95 -2.30 -6.95
CA ASN A 145 -14.87 -3.46 -7.83
C ASN A 145 -16.09 -3.47 -8.76
N PRO A 146 -15.89 -3.40 -10.09
CA PRO A 146 -17.02 -3.35 -11.03
C PRO A 146 -17.86 -4.63 -11.09
N ARG A 147 -17.36 -5.72 -10.48
CA ARG A 147 -18.07 -7.00 -10.45
C ARG A 147 -18.90 -7.20 -9.18
N CYS A 148 -18.89 -6.22 -8.29
CA CYS A 148 -19.69 -6.26 -7.06
C CYS A 148 -20.95 -5.42 -7.17
#